data_06e1c39cad0e8da789a5c845c8719164
#
_entry.id   06e1c39cad0e8da789a5c845c8719164
#
_cell.length_a   1.000
_cell.length_b   1.000
_cell.length_c   1.000
_cell.angle_alpha   90.00
_cell.angle_beta   90.00
_cell.angle_gamma   90.00
#
_symmetry.space_group_name_H-M   'P 1'
#
loop_
_entity.id
_entity.type
_entity.pdbx_description
1 polymer ?
#
loop_
_entity_poly.entity_id
_entity_poly.type
_entity_poly.pdbx_seq_one_letter_code
_entity_poly.pdbx_strand_id
1 'polypeptide(L)'
;LGDVYKRQGEYDEDLAEYEILRDGKNTIAVTLHRGVRELGDWGVFLTPEAQCLGEKTTEYEIIPHGAGEELYHSYEEAYQFQTDWQTAGMERQAGTLPQTYRFVEMKHLQAVPTALKHSMLTGDVILRFCNLSDEETTVSVSQPEVYTYDLLEKDQLQKEENEIVLGKHEIRTIGWRA
;
A
#
# COMPACT_ATOMS: atom_id res chain seq x y z
N LEU A 1 -21.33 -1.48 1.40
CA LEU A 1 -20.52 -0.83 0.38
C LEU A 1 -19.26 -1.63 0.16
N GLY A 2 -18.74 -1.63 -1.05
CA GLY A 2 -17.48 -2.25 -1.42
C GLY A 2 -16.56 -1.23 -2.04
N ASP A 3 -15.28 -1.50 -2.03
CA ASP A 3 -14.27 -0.71 -2.70
C ASP A 3 -13.83 -1.37 -4.00
N VAL A 4 -13.36 -0.57 -4.95
CA VAL A 4 -12.80 -1.04 -6.22
C VAL A 4 -11.34 -0.64 -6.27
N TYR A 5 -10.47 -1.64 -6.42
CA TYR A 5 -9.04 -1.44 -6.57
C TYR A 5 -8.60 -1.79 -7.98
N LYS A 6 -7.63 -1.05 -8.48
CA LYS A 6 -7.10 -1.19 -9.82
C LYS A 6 -5.61 -1.50 -9.74
N ARG A 7 -5.18 -2.47 -10.52
CA ARG A 7 -3.78 -2.77 -10.75
C ARG A 7 -3.44 -2.52 -12.21
N GLN A 8 -2.33 -1.86 -12.44
CA GLN A 8 -1.78 -1.61 -13.78
C GLN A 8 -0.40 -2.27 -13.91
N GLY A 9 -0.09 -2.81 -15.10
CA GLY A 9 1.17 -3.51 -15.35
C GLY A 9 2.39 -2.58 -15.29
N GLU A 10 3.54 -3.16 -15.31
CA GLU A 10 4.91 -2.80 -14.88
C GLU A 10 5.46 -1.39 -15.21
N TYR A 11 4.78 -0.53 -15.97
CA TYR A 11 5.34 0.73 -16.46
C TYR A 11 4.39 1.94 -16.45
N ASP A 12 3.26 1.87 -15.79
CA ASP A 12 2.32 3.00 -15.79
C ASP A 12 1.98 3.42 -14.36
N GLU A 13 2.40 4.63 -14.00
CA GLU A 13 2.03 5.25 -12.74
C GLU A 13 0.50 5.31 -12.64
N ASP A 14 -0.05 4.72 -11.61
CA ASP A 14 -1.46 4.50 -11.41
C ASP A 14 -2.26 5.80 -11.39
N LEU A 15 -3.00 6.05 -12.45
CA LEU A 15 -4.07 7.02 -12.42
C LEU A 15 -5.29 6.37 -11.75
N ALA A 16 -5.32 6.39 -10.42
CA ALA A 16 -6.48 5.98 -9.65
C ALA A 16 -7.53 7.09 -9.62
N GLU A 17 -8.21 7.30 -10.76
CA GLU A 17 -9.35 8.19 -10.83
C GLU A 17 -10.64 7.40 -10.78
N TYR A 18 -11.57 7.82 -9.95
CA TYR A 18 -12.94 7.31 -9.96
C TYR A 18 -13.95 8.44 -9.80
N GLU A 19 -15.16 8.21 -10.25
CA GLU A 19 -16.27 9.10 -10.08
C GLU A 19 -17.51 8.33 -9.63
N ILE A 20 -18.24 8.89 -8.66
CA ILE A 20 -19.57 8.40 -8.31
C ILE A 20 -20.58 9.19 -9.13
N LEU A 21 -21.19 8.53 -10.11
CA LEU A 21 -22.11 9.18 -11.03
C LEU A 21 -23.42 9.56 -10.31
N ARG A 22 -23.89 10.77 -10.57
CA ARG A 22 -25.19 11.28 -10.07
C ARG A 22 -26.34 10.90 -11.01
N ASP A 23 -26.45 9.62 -11.31
CA ASP A 23 -27.44 9.07 -12.27
C ASP A 23 -28.68 8.47 -11.60
N GLY A 24 -28.83 8.68 -10.29
CA GLY A 24 -29.91 8.08 -9.49
C GLY A 24 -29.70 6.58 -9.18
N LYS A 25 -28.52 6.05 -9.50
CA LYS A 25 -28.06 4.70 -9.19
C LYS A 25 -26.76 4.78 -8.39
N ASN A 26 -26.30 3.66 -7.90
CA ASN A 26 -24.99 3.56 -7.24
C ASN A 26 -23.92 3.13 -8.28
N THR A 27 -23.67 4.02 -9.24
CA THR A 27 -22.69 3.74 -10.31
C THR A 27 -21.36 4.37 -9.97
N ILE A 28 -20.32 3.54 -9.94
CA ILE A 28 -18.92 3.96 -9.78
C ILE A 28 -18.25 3.80 -11.15
N ALA A 29 -17.72 4.88 -11.68
CA ALA A 29 -16.92 4.88 -12.90
C ALA A 29 -15.43 4.93 -12.53
N VAL A 30 -14.65 4.01 -13.04
CA VAL A 30 -13.20 3.94 -12.80
C VAL A 30 -12.47 4.17 -14.11
N THR A 31 -11.52 5.10 -14.12
CA THR A 31 -10.69 5.37 -15.29
C THR A 31 -9.74 4.20 -15.53
N LEU A 32 -9.85 3.52 -16.66
CA LEU A 32 -8.97 2.44 -17.05
C LEU A 32 -7.85 2.90 -17.98
N HIS A 33 -8.12 3.88 -18.81
CA HIS A 33 -7.16 4.40 -19.78
C HIS A 33 -7.42 5.89 -20.01
N ARG A 34 -6.35 6.65 -20.19
CA ARG A 34 -6.43 8.08 -20.44
C ARG A 34 -5.45 8.48 -21.55
N GLY A 35 -5.94 9.26 -22.49
CA GLY A 35 -5.12 9.93 -23.48
C GLY A 35 -5.36 11.44 -23.40
N VAL A 36 -4.29 12.23 -23.26
CA VAL A 36 -4.36 13.69 -23.17
C VAL A 36 -3.55 14.30 -24.31
N ARG A 37 -4.22 15.04 -25.18
CA ARG A 37 -3.58 15.70 -26.32
C ARG A 37 -2.85 16.97 -25.93
N GLU A 38 -3.45 17.73 -25.03
CA GLU A 38 -2.98 19.05 -24.62
C GLU A 38 -3.42 19.36 -23.19
N LEU A 39 -2.60 20.12 -22.48
CA LEU A 39 -2.86 20.60 -21.13
C LEU A 39 -3.20 22.09 -21.15
N GLY A 40 -4.14 22.50 -20.31
CA GLY A 40 -4.60 23.87 -20.12
C GLY A 40 -5.85 24.19 -20.92
N ASP A 41 -6.66 25.11 -20.40
CA ASP A 41 -7.95 25.51 -20.97
C ASP A 41 -7.82 26.22 -22.34
N TRP A 42 -6.60 26.52 -22.76
CA TRP A 42 -6.32 27.29 -23.96
C TRP A 42 -5.60 26.52 -25.07
N GLY A 43 -5.44 25.19 -24.89
CA GLY A 43 -4.78 24.37 -25.91
C GLY A 43 -3.31 24.74 -26.15
N VAL A 44 -2.63 25.31 -25.15
CA VAL A 44 -1.31 25.91 -25.33
C VAL A 44 -0.17 24.91 -25.20
N PHE A 45 -0.37 23.83 -24.44
CA PHE A 45 0.67 22.85 -24.15
C PHE A 45 0.33 21.50 -24.77
N LEU A 46 1.01 21.17 -25.86
CA LEU A 46 0.91 19.83 -26.44
C LEU A 46 1.61 18.83 -25.52
N THR A 47 0.95 17.72 -25.28
CA THR A 47 1.46 16.62 -24.44
C THR A 47 1.52 15.31 -25.24
N PRO A 48 2.42 15.18 -26.22
CA PRO A 48 2.50 14.01 -27.08
C PRO A 48 2.76 12.73 -26.31
N GLU A 49 3.57 12.79 -25.25
CA GLU A 49 3.88 11.65 -24.37
C GLU A 49 2.69 11.17 -23.56
N ALA A 50 1.71 12.06 -23.30
CA ALA A 50 0.50 11.72 -22.55
C ALA A 50 -0.66 11.24 -23.45
N GLN A 51 -0.44 11.03 -24.74
CA GLN A 51 -1.44 10.46 -25.66
C GLN A 51 -1.75 8.99 -25.34
N CYS A 52 -0.78 8.28 -24.80
CA CYS A 52 -0.91 6.88 -24.34
C CYS A 52 -1.63 5.97 -25.34
N LEU A 53 -1.32 6.12 -26.64
CA LEU A 53 -1.95 5.35 -27.70
C LEU A 53 -1.48 3.90 -27.64
N GLY A 54 -2.38 2.98 -27.94
CA GLY A 54 -2.08 1.57 -27.98
C GLY A 54 -2.99 0.73 -27.10
N GLU A 55 -2.70 -0.55 -27.03
CA GLU A 55 -3.43 -1.52 -26.23
C GLU A 55 -2.83 -1.55 -24.82
N LYS A 56 -3.68 -1.48 -23.81
CA LYS A 56 -3.30 -1.59 -22.39
C LYS A 56 -4.15 -2.62 -21.70
N THR A 57 -3.53 -3.38 -20.82
CA THR A 57 -4.21 -4.33 -19.94
C THR A 57 -4.28 -3.74 -18.55
N THR A 58 -5.45 -3.75 -17.96
CA THR A 58 -5.69 -3.28 -16.59
C THR A 58 -6.43 -4.36 -15.83
N GLU A 59 -5.95 -4.67 -14.64
CA GLU A 59 -6.64 -5.56 -13.71
C GLU A 59 -7.32 -4.71 -12.64
N TYR A 60 -8.48 -5.16 -12.18
CA TYR A 60 -9.19 -4.53 -11.06
C TYR A 60 -9.87 -5.59 -10.20
N GLU A 61 -9.98 -5.29 -8.93
CA GLU A 61 -10.68 -6.10 -7.96
C GLU A 61 -11.80 -5.32 -7.29
N ILE A 62 -12.89 -5.99 -6.98
CA ILE A 62 -14.02 -5.43 -6.23
C ILE A 62 -14.11 -6.16 -4.91
N ILE A 63 -13.90 -5.46 -3.81
CA ILE A 63 -13.91 -6.00 -2.46
C ILE A 63 -15.16 -5.53 -1.72
N PRO A 64 -16.25 -6.34 -1.67
CA PRO A 64 -17.41 -6.01 -0.86
C PRO A 64 -17.06 -6.17 0.62
N HIS A 65 -17.34 -5.16 1.42
CA HIS A 65 -17.07 -5.19 2.86
C HIS A 65 -18.16 -4.48 3.66
N GLY A 66 -18.28 -4.81 4.93
CA GLY A 66 -19.09 -4.09 5.91
C GLY A 66 -18.36 -2.88 6.49
N ALA A 67 -18.88 -2.37 7.60
CA ALA A 67 -18.26 -1.30 8.37
C ALA A 67 -17.35 -1.89 9.49
N GLY A 68 -16.56 -1.03 10.11
CA GLY A 68 -15.69 -1.42 11.23
C GLY A 68 -14.45 -2.19 10.76
N GLU A 69 -14.17 -3.33 11.40
CA GLU A 69 -12.96 -4.12 11.13
C GLU A 69 -12.86 -4.58 9.68
N GLU A 70 -13.98 -4.95 9.05
CA GLU A 70 -14.01 -5.37 7.64
C GLU A 70 -13.50 -4.29 6.68
N LEU A 71 -13.76 -3.01 7.00
CA LEU A 71 -13.23 -1.88 6.22
C LEU A 71 -11.70 -1.89 6.21
N TYR A 72 -11.08 -2.15 7.35
CA TYR A 72 -9.60 -2.13 7.44
C TYR A 72 -8.98 -3.34 6.75
N HIS A 73 -9.62 -4.50 6.79
CA HIS A 73 -9.20 -5.66 6.02
C HIS A 73 -9.26 -5.43 4.51
N SER A 74 -10.23 -4.67 4.01
CA SER A 74 -10.30 -4.34 2.58
C SER A 74 -9.07 -3.56 2.09
N TYR A 75 -8.48 -2.72 2.92
CA TYR A 75 -7.21 -2.04 2.59
C TYR A 75 -6.04 -3.01 2.51
N GLU A 76 -5.98 -4.01 3.40
CA GLU A 76 -4.93 -5.04 3.33
C GLU A 76 -5.06 -5.88 2.06
N GLU A 77 -6.27 -6.30 1.71
CA GLU A 77 -6.54 -7.02 0.46
C GLU A 77 -6.15 -6.19 -0.76
N ALA A 78 -6.44 -4.88 -0.77
CA ALA A 78 -6.03 -3.97 -1.82
C ALA A 78 -4.51 -3.90 -1.99
N TYR A 79 -3.75 -3.80 -0.91
CA TYR A 79 -2.29 -3.84 -0.97
C TYR A 79 -1.76 -5.19 -1.44
N GLN A 80 -2.38 -6.29 -1.03
CA GLN A 80 -2.01 -7.63 -1.52
C GLN A 80 -2.29 -7.77 -3.02
N PHE A 81 -3.41 -7.26 -3.50
CA PHE A 81 -3.74 -7.24 -4.92
C PHE A 81 -2.73 -6.46 -5.76
N GLN A 82 -2.17 -5.37 -5.22
CA GLN A 82 -1.15 -4.56 -5.88
C GLN A 82 0.26 -5.17 -5.81
N THR A 83 0.46 -6.22 -5.03
CA THR A 83 1.77 -6.83 -4.81
C THR A 83 1.88 -8.17 -5.54
N ASP A 84 2.86 -8.28 -6.43
CA ASP A 84 3.09 -9.50 -7.19
C ASP A 84 3.62 -10.64 -6.33
N TRP A 85 3.06 -11.82 -6.54
CA TRP A 85 3.63 -13.05 -6.03
C TRP A 85 4.90 -13.40 -6.80
N GLN A 86 5.99 -13.59 -6.06
CA GLN A 86 7.22 -14.10 -6.64
C GLN A 86 7.32 -15.60 -6.39
N THR A 87 7.54 -16.36 -7.46
CA THR A 87 7.67 -17.81 -7.39
C THR A 87 9.02 -18.24 -7.92
N ALA A 88 9.63 -19.23 -7.26
CA ALA A 88 10.85 -19.86 -7.74
C ALA A 88 10.70 -21.38 -7.68
N GLY A 89 11.01 -22.04 -8.78
CA GLY A 89 11.10 -23.49 -8.82
C GLY A 89 12.40 -23.97 -8.19
N MET A 90 12.31 -24.95 -7.29
CA MET A 90 13.49 -25.57 -6.71
C MET A 90 13.30 -27.08 -6.59
N GLU A 91 14.40 -27.81 -6.69
CA GLU A 91 14.42 -29.23 -6.39
C GLU A 91 14.42 -29.47 -4.87
N ARG A 92 14.13 -30.72 -4.48
CA ARG A 92 14.17 -31.13 -3.07
C ARG A 92 15.57 -30.93 -2.51
N GLN A 93 15.68 -30.11 -1.49
CA GLN A 93 16.93 -29.80 -0.80
C GLN A 93 16.84 -30.22 0.67
N ALA A 94 18.00 -30.59 1.23
CA ALA A 94 18.14 -30.68 2.68
C ALA A 94 18.34 -29.28 3.25
N GLY A 95 17.52 -28.88 4.19
CA GLY A 95 17.59 -27.57 4.81
C GLY A 95 17.06 -27.57 6.23
N THR A 96 17.37 -26.52 6.96
CA THR A 96 16.95 -26.31 8.35
C THR A 96 15.86 -25.24 8.50
N LEU A 97 15.54 -24.55 7.41
CA LEU A 97 14.49 -23.52 7.43
C LEU A 97 13.11 -24.16 7.52
N PRO A 98 12.17 -23.51 8.21
CA PRO A 98 10.78 -23.98 8.28
C PRO A 98 10.11 -23.89 6.89
N GLN A 99 9.07 -24.69 6.66
CA GLN A 99 8.29 -24.67 5.42
C GLN A 99 7.55 -23.35 5.21
N THR A 100 7.23 -22.66 6.29
CA THR A 100 6.55 -21.36 6.26
C THR A 100 7.34 -20.41 7.16
N TYR A 101 7.63 -19.23 6.65
CA TYR A 101 8.36 -18.20 7.39
C TYR A 101 7.71 -16.84 7.18
N ARG A 102 7.55 -16.09 8.26
CA ARG A 102 7.15 -14.68 8.23
C ARG A 102 8.31 -13.83 8.68
N PHE A 103 8.75 -12.92 7.85
CA PHE A 103 9.85 -12.01 8.16
C PHE A 103 9.51 -11.05 9.30
N VAL A 104 8.30 -10.52 9.30
CA VAL A 104 7.74 -9.70 10.37
C VAL A 104 6.27 -10.04 10.56
N GLU A 105 5.83 -10.09 11.80
CA GLU A 105 4.42 -10.21 12.14
C GLU A 105 3.97 -8.91 12.81
N MET A 106 2.94 -8.29 12.26
CA MET A 106 2.29 -7.11 12.79
C MET A 106 0.85 -7.47 13.17
N LYS A 107 0.48 -7.19 14.40
CA LYS A 107 -0.91 -7.33 14.87
C LYS A 107 -1.50 -5.95 15.03
N HIS A 108 -2.62 -5.74 14.43
CA HIS A 108 -3.32 -4.45 14.39
C HIS A 108 -4.81 -4.67 14.12
N LEU A 109 -5.63 -3.68 14.42
CA LEU A 109 -7.05 -3.67 14.06
C LEU A 109 -7.35 -2.62 12.99
N GLN A 110 -6.79 -1.43 13.13
CA GLN A 110 -7.15 -0.25 12.35
C GLN A 110 -5.95 0.38 11.66
N ALA A 111 -4.77 -0.16 11.87
CA ALA A 111 -3.55 0.28 11.21
C ALA A 111 -3.26 -0.59 9.98
N VAL A 112 -2.78 0.01 8.91
CA VAL A 112 -2.44 -0.67 7.67
C VAL A 112 -0.97 -0.46 7.36
N PRO A 113 -0.19 -1.52 7.08
CA PRO A 113 1.18 -1.38 6.62
C PRO A 113 1.20 -0.75 5.23
N THR A 114 2.01 0.27 5.04
CA THR A 114 2.13 1.00 3.77
C THR A 114 3.48 0.83 3.11
N ALA A 115 4.50 0.40 3.84
CA ALA A 115 5.81 0.08 3.28
C ALA A 115 6.58 -0.89 4.18
N LEU A 116 7.23 -1.86 3.55
CA LEU A 116 8.27 -2.70 4.16
C LEU A 116 9.46 -2.72 3.19
N LYS A 117 10.58 -2.15 3.60
CA LYS A 117 11.74 -1.96 2.71
C LYS A 117 13.04 -1.79 3.50
N HIS A 118 14.17 -1.80 2.80
CA HIS A 118 15.42 -1.30 3.35
C HIS A 118 15.51 0.23 3.17
N SER A 119 15.94 0.93 4.21
CA SER A 119 16.31 2.33 4.09
C SER A 119 17.51 2.47 3.16
N MET A 120 17.41 3.35 2.18
CA MET A 120 18.55 3.67 1.29
C MET A 120 19.64 4.45 2.01
N LEU A 121 19.36 5.04 3.17
CA LEU A 121 20.29 5.90 3.90
C LEU A 121 21.03 5.13 5.00
N THR A 122 20.31 4.29 5.76
CA THR A 122 20.87 3.60 6.92
C THR A 122 21.11 2.10 6.67
N GLY A 123 20.40 1.51 5.69
CA GLY A 123 20.40 0.07 5.44
C GLY A 123 19.51 -0.73 6.39
N ASP A 124 18.88 -0.07 7.37
CA ASP A 124 17.96 -0.72 8.31
C ASP A 124 16.67 -1.15 7.60
N VAL A 125 16.01 -2.14 8.13
CA VAL A 125 14.67 -2.51 7.67
C VAL A 125 13.67 -1.50 8.21
N ILE A 126 12.85 -0.96 7.34
CA ILE A 126 11.83 0.04 7.64
C ILE A 126 10.44 -0.57 7.43
N LEU A 127 9.59 -0.43 8.42
CA LEU A 127 8.17 -0.70 8.37
C LEU A 127 7.41 0.60 8.64
N ARG A 128 6.55 0.98 7.70
CA ARG A 128 5.67 2.14 7.83
C ARG A 128 4.23 1.69 7.84
N PHE A 129 3.43 2.27 8.72
CA PHE A 129 2.01 1.99 8.82
C PHE A 129 1.24 3.25 9.19
N CYS A 130 -0.05 3.24 8.88
CA CYS A 130 -0.97 4.34 9.10
C CYS A 130 -2.21 3.86 9.86
N ASN A 131 -2.61 4.60 10.89
CA ASN A 131 -3.92 4.41 11.51
C ASN A 131 -4.99 5.05 10.61
N LEU A 132 -5.89 4.26 10.08
CA LEU A 132 -6.97 4.72 9.20
C LEU A 132 -8.22 5.20 9.96
N SER A 133 -8.22 5.06 11.28
CA SER A 133 -9.40 5.38 12.09
C SER A 133 -9.36 6.78 12.70
N ASP A 134 -10.53 7.21 13.13
CA ASP A 134 -10.73 8.44 13.91
C ASP A 134 -10.36 8.29 15.39
N GLU A 135 -9.90 7.13 15.82
CA GLU A 135 -9.58 6.78 17.19
C GLU A 135 -8.12 6.34 17.33
N GLU A 136 -7.65 6.31 18.57
CA GLU A 136 -6.35 5.74 18.90
C GLU A 136 -6.37 4.22 18.74
N THR A 137 -5.29 3.65 18.23
CA THR A 137 -5.13 2.19 18.08
C THR A 137 -3.75 1.73 18.51
N THR A 138 -3.61 0.45 18.79
CA THR A 138 -2.32 -0.16 19.17
C THR A 138 -1.87 -1.15 18.11
N VAL A 139 -0.61 -1.08 17.76
CA VAL A 139 0.07 -1.99 16.84
C VAL A 139 1.14 -2.74 17.59
N SER A 140 1.13 -4.08 17.51
CA SER A 140 2.20 -4.93 18.04
C SER A 140 3.05 -5.47 16.90
N VAL A 141 4.37 -5.43 17.06
CA VAL A 141 5.34 -5.90 16.07
C VAL A 141 6.21 -7.00 16.67
N SER A 142 6.46 -8.06 15.91
CA SER A 142 7.20 -9.24 16.37
C SER A 142 8.71 -9.02 16.54
N GLN A 143 9.25 -7.89 16.08
CA GLN A 143 10.67 -7.60 16.18
C GLN A 143 11.06 -7.24 17.62
N PRO A 144 12.18 -7.79 18.15
CA PRO A 144 12.52 -7.64 19.56
C PRO A 144 13.04 -6.24 19.92
N GLU A 145 13.50 -5.50 18.94
CA GLU A 145 14.06 -4.16 19.12
C GLU A 145 13.75 -3.29 17.92
N VAL A 146 12.89 -2.32 18.11
CA VAL A 146 12.43 -1.39 17.08
C VAL A 146 12.65 0.06 17.52
N TYR A 147 12.84 0.93 16.55
CA TYR A 147 13.09 2.34 16.75
C TYR A 147 12.19 3.17 15.84
N THR A 148 11.73 4.31 16.33
CA THR A 148 11.03 5.28 15.49
C THR A 148 12.02 5.97 14.56
N TYR A 149 11.58 6.23 13.34
CA TYR A 149 12.28 7.00 12.32
C TYR A 149 11.42 8.20 11.89
N ASP A 150 12.08 9.22 11.36
CA ASP A 150 11.40 10.27 10.64
C ASP A 150 10.88 9.76 9.27
N LEU A 151 10.02 10.53 8.61
CA LEU A 151 9.49 10.16 7.30
C LEU A 151 10.57 10.09 6.20
N LEU A 152 11.69 10.76 6.40
CA LEU A 152 12.82 10.74 5.47
C LEU A 152 13.80 9.61 5.78
N GLU A 153 13.58 8.84 6.85
CA GLU A 153 14.38 7.68 7.26
C GLU A 153 15.86 8.02 7.53
N LYS A 154 16.11 9.27 7.92
CA LYS A 154 17.48 9.77 8.16
C LYS A 154 17.97 9.47 9.55
N ASP A 155 17.11 9.71 10.52
CA ASP A 155 17.45 9.67 11.92
C ASP A 155 16.60 8.65 12.68
N GLN A 156 17.28 7.76 13.37
CA GLN A 156 16.70 6.92 14.40
C GLN A 156 16.40 7.81 15.62
N LEU A 157 15.12 7.96 15.96
CA LEU A 157 14.68 8.94 16.97
C LEU A 157 14.70 8.33 18.37
N GLN A 158 13.87 7.34 18.61
CA GLN A 158 13.78 6.71 19.92
C GLN A 158 13.49 5.22 19.80
N LYS A 159 13.88 4.47 20.82
CA LYS A 159 13.49 3.08 20.95
C LYS A 159 12.00 3.00 21.27
N GLU A 160 11.30 2.14 20.54
CA GLU A 160 9.90 1.85 20.77
C GLU A 160 9.73 0.57 21.60
N GLU A 161 8.63 0.48 22.29
CA GLU A 161 8.14 -0.78 22.85
C GLU A 161 7.50 -1.63 21.74
N ASN A 162 7.30 -2.91 21.99
CA ASN A 162 6.68 -3.80 21.01
C ASN A 162 5.18 -3.51 20.78
N GLU A 163 4.57 -2.76 21.70
CA GLU A 163 3.23 -2.23 21.56
C GLU A 163 3.30 -0.73 21.34
N ILE A 164 2.97 -0.31 20.13
CA ILE A 164 3.08 1.07 19.66
C ILE A 164 1.69 1.67 19.59
N VAL A 165 1.47 2.71 20.35
CA VAL A 165 0.22 3.47 20.33
C VAL A 165 0.26 4.50 19.21
N LEU A 166 -0.76 4.50 18.37
CA LEU A 166 -0.96 5.43 17.27
C LEU A 166 -2.15 6.32 17.54
N GLY A 167 -1.95 7.61 17.46
CA GLY A 167 -3.05 8.56 17.42
C GLY A 167 -3.91 8.44 16.16
N LYS A 168 -5.03 9.15 16.15
CA LYS A 168 -5.92 9.27 15.01
C LYS A 168 -5.16 9.69 13.73
N HIS A 169 -5.34 8.92 12.65
CA HIS A 169 -4.72 9.17 11.34
C HIS A 169 -3.19 9.35 11.38
N GLU A 170 -2.56 8.82 12.41
CA GLU A 170 -1.12 8.91 12.55
C GLU A 170 -0.42 7.95 11.58
N ILE A 171 0.63 8.46 10.93
CA ILE A 171 1.60 7.67 10.17
C ILE A 171 2.82 7.47 11.05
N ARG A 172 3.21 6.21 11.28
CA ARG A 172 4.40 5.86 12.04
C ARG A 172 5.39 5.10 11.17
N THR A 173 6.64 5.49 11.26
CA THR A 173 7.75 4.80 10.64
C THR A 173 8.62 4.21 11.74
N ILE A 174 8.81 2.90 11.72
CA ILE A 174 9.72 2.20 12.61
C ILE A 174 10.77 1.45 11.80
N GLY A 175 11.86 1.08 12.45
CA GLY A 175 12.88 0.27 11.81
C GLY A 175 13.74 -0.47 12.81
N TRP A 176 14.49 -1.44 12.29
CA TRP A 176 15.44 -2.25 13.03
C TRP A 176 16.62 -2.64 12.15
N ARG A 177 17.71 -3.03 12.76
CA ARG A 177 18.88 -3.54 12.02
C ARG A 177 18.57 -4.88 11.36
N ALA A 178 18.97 -5.00 10.09
CA ALA A 178 18.85 -6.23 9.33
C ALA A 178 19.82 -7.32 9.83
#